data_fd75e20fe75aadfcda2776e42752f14f
#
_entry.id   fd75e20fe75aadfcda2776e42752f14f
#
_cell.length_a   1.000
_cell.length_b   1.000
_cell.length_c   1.000
_cell.angle_alpha   90.00
_cell.angle_beta   90.00
_cell.angle_gamma   90.00
#
_symmetry.space_group_name_H-M   'P 1'
#
loop_
_entity.id
_entity.type
_entity.pdbx_description
1 polymer ?
#
loop_
_entity_poly.entity_id
_entity_poly.type
_entity_poly.pdbx_seq_one_letter_code
_entity_poly.pdbx_strand_id
1 'polypeptide(L)'
;MTSATCRLRKHAEYQRVYAASRKHFGKQMSYFFLRRPPLGPDGSPLRNANAEGARVGLTVGKVMGKAVDRNRIKRRMRAAVGRQLPLLSIPVDVVLHPRRSVIDLDFATLEREVASVFRAIQKAAEKQAASLAPAAD
;
A
#
# COMPACT_ATOMS: atom_id res chain seq x y z
N MET A 1 11.04 -11.39 -1.18
CA MET A 1 11.89 -10.50 -1.96
C MET A 1 11.03 -9.45 -2.63
N THR A 2 11.34 -8.18 -2.41
CA THR A 2 10.52 -7.11 -2.97
C THR A 2 10.94 -6.88 -4.41
N SER A 3 10.10 -7.25 -5.31
CA SER A 3 10.32 -6.98 -6.72
C SER A 3 10.06 -5.51 -7.02
N ALA A 4 10.70 -5.00 -8.04
CA ALA A 4 10.43 -3.66 -8.52
C ALA A 4 8.97 -3.46 -8.89
N THR A 5 8.29 -4.53 -9.31
CA THR A 5 6.88 -4.47 -9.69
C THR A 5 5.94 -4.30 -8.50
N CYS A 6 6.44 -4.50 -7.28
CA CYS A 6 5.63 -4.33 -6.08
C CYS A 6 5.65 -2.91 -5.53
N ARG A 7 6.26 -1.98 -6.25
CA ARG A 7 6.41 -0.60 -5.79
C ARG A 7 5.67 0.36 -6.70
N LEU A 8 4.92 1.27 -6.08
CA LEU A 8 4.39 2.41 -6.82
C LEU A 8 5.54 3.36 -7.15
N ARG A 9 5.60 3.82 -8.38
CA ARG A 9 6.70 4.66 -8.84
C ARG A 9 6.27 5.97 -9.43
N LYS A 10 5.19 5.97 -10.21
CA LYS A 10 4.78 7.14 -10.96
C LYS A 10 3.86 8.02 -10.16
N HIS A 11 4.03 9.32 -10.29
CA HIS A 11 3.17 10.30 -9.63
C HIS A 11 1.69 10.04 -9.93
N ALA A 12 1.38 9.71 -11.18
CA ALA A 12 0.01 9.43 -11.56
C ALA A 12 -0.60 8.25 -10.81
N GLU A 13 0.21 7.26 -10.47
CA GLU A 13 -0.26 6.11 -9.68
C GLU A 13 -0.65 6.54 -8.27
N TYR A 14 0.16 7.40 -7.65
CA TYR A 14 -0.16 7.94 -6.33
C TYR A 14 -1.41 8.80 -6.38
N GLN A 15 -1.53 9.65 -7.39
CA GLN A 15 -2.70 10.52 -7.54
C GLN A 15 -3.98 9.72 -7.69
N ARG A 16 -3.93 8.62 -8.41
CA ARG A 16 -5.10 7.76 -8.59
C ARG A 16 -5.57 7.18 -7.27
N VAL A 17 -4.64 6.75 -6.44
CA VAL A 17 -4.97 6.20 -5.11
C VAL A 17 -5.59 7.30 -4.25
N TYR A 18 -4.97 8.46 -4.21
CA TYR A 18 -5.48 9.58 -3.40
C TYR A 18 -6.88 10.02 -3.84
N ALA A 19 -7.15 10.02 -5.14
CA ALA A 19 -8.45 10.45 -5.65
C ALA A 19 -9.55 9.46 -5.32
N ALA A 20 -9.23 8.18 -5.24
CA ALA A 20 -10.23 7.12 -5.05
C ALA A 20 -10.40 6.68 -3.61
N SER A 21 -9.46 7.02 -2.73
CA SER A 21 -9.45 6.52 -1.37
C SER A 21 -9.47 7.64 -0.36
N ARG A 22 -10.19 7.43 0.72
CA ARG A 22 -10.08 8.31 1.88
C ARG A 22 -8.86 7.90 2.70
N LYS A 23 -8.43 8.78 3.59
CA LYS A 23 -7.32 8.51 4.49
C LYS A 23 -7.77 7.61 5.64
N HIS A 24 -7.03 6.56 5.86
CA HIS A 24 -7.23 5.66 6.99
C HIS A 24 -6.11 5.86 7.99
N PHE A 25 -6.38 5.61 9.26
CA PHE A 25 -5.42 5.88 10.32
C PHE A 25 -5.03 4.61 11.07
N GLY A 26 -3.72 4.39 11.20
CA GLY A 26 -3.17 3.41 12.10
C GLY A 26 -2.43 4.11 13.23
N LYS A 27 -1.77 3.35 14.10
CA LYS A 27 -1.04 3.93 15.25
C LYS A 27 0.21 4.67 14.81
N GLN A 28 0.98 4.09 13.88
CA GLN A 28 2.27 4.62 13.47
C GLN A 28 2.27 5.18 12.06
N MET A 29 1.16 5.08 11.37
CA MET A 29 1.08 5.52 9.98
C MET A 29 -0.37 5.71 9.57
N SER A 30 -0.59 6.56 8.58
CA SER A 30 -1.87 6.60 7.89
C SER A 30 -1.67 5.99 6.51
N TYR A 31 -2.77 5.65 5.84
CA TYR A 31 -2.66 4.96 4.57
C TYR A 31 -3.87 5.19 3.70
N PHE A 32 -3.64 4.99 2.40
CA PHE A 32 -4.66 5.02 1.36
C PHE A 32 -4.53 3.73 0.55
N PHE A 33 -5.61 3.22 0.02
CA PHE A 33 -5.53 2.06 -0.86
C PHE A 33 -6.62 2.08 -1.91
N LEU A 34 -6.32 1.45 -3.06
CA LEU A 34 -7.24 1.34 -4.18
C LEU A 34 -7.11 -0.05 -4.77
N ARG A 35 -8.21 -0.79 -4.81
CA ARG A 35 -8.22 -2.09 -5.48
C ARG A 35 -8.15 -1.87 -7.00
N ARG A 36 -7.20 -2.53 -7.65
CA ARG A 36 -7.09 -2.41 -9.10
C ARG A 36 -8.09 -3.33 -9.78
N PRO A 37 -8.85 -2.84 -10.74
CA PRO A 37 -9.72 -3.72 -11.52
C PRO A 37 -8.87 -4.61 -12.43
N PRO A 38 -9.31 -5.83 -12.71
CA PRO A 38 -8.56 -6.74 -13.56
C PRO A 38 -8.57 -6.34 -15.04
N LEU A 39 -9.59 -5.59 -15.47
CA LEU A 39 -9.73 -5.20 -16.86
C LEU A 39 -9.98 -3.70 -16.97
N GLY A 40 -9.52 -3.13 -18.07
CA GLY A 40 -9.80 -1.74 -18.38
C GLY A 40 -11.22 -1.55 -18.90
N PRO A 41 -11.61 -0.28 -19.16
CA PRO A 41 -12.97 0.02 -19.60
C PRO A 41 -13.37 -0.65 -20.93
N ASP A 42 -12.38 -0.95 -21.74
CA ASP A 42 -12.62 -1.59 -23.05
C ASP A 42 -12.57 -3.11 -22.96
N GLY A 43 -12.43 -3.66 -21.78
CA GLY A 43 -12.36 -5.10 -21.57
C GLY A 43 -10.97 -5.70 -21.75
N SER A 44 -10.00 -4.91 -22.17
CA SER A 44 -8.64 -5.41 -22.32
C SER A 44 -7.92 -5.38 -20.97
N PRO A 45 -6.88 -6.21 -20.77
CA PRO A 45 -6.10 -6.16 -19.55
C PRO A 45 -5.47 -4.79 -19.37
N LEU A 46 -5.55 -4.27 -18.16
CA LEU A 46 -4.87 -3.02 -17.86
C LEU A 46 -3.36 -3.22 -17.99
N ARG A 47 -2.68 -2.15 -18.39
CA ARG A 47 -1.24 -2.18 -18.60
C ARG A 47 -0.50 -2.69 -17.36
N ASN A 48 -1.02 -2.40 -16.18
CA ASN A 48 -0.44 -2.82 -14.93
C ASN A 48 -1.08 -4.08 -14.36
N ALA A 49 -1.98 -4.69 -15.11
CA ALA A 49 -2.64 -5.90 -14.64
C ALA A 49 -1.67 -7.07 -14.48
N ASN A 50 -0.55 -7.00 -15.18
CA ASN A 50 0.50 -8.01 -15.05
C ASN A 50 1.32 -7.84 -13.78
N ALA A 51 1.17 -6.73 -13.08
CA ALA A 51 1.76 -6.60 -11.76
C ALA A 51 0.92 -7.46 -10.83
N GLU A 52 1.36 -8.68 -10.64
CA GLU A 52 0.66 -9.59 -9.76
C GLU A 52 0.69 -9.07 -8.34
N GLY A 53 -0.46 -9.03 -7.73
CA GLY A 53 -0.56 -8.66 -6.32
C GLY A 53 -0.51 -7.17 -6.07
N ALA A 54 -0.16 -6.83 -4.84
CA ALA A 54 -0.19 -5.47 -4.35
C ALA A 54 1.04 -4.68 -4.75
N ARG A 55 0.84 -3.37 -4.93
CA ARG A 55 1.95 -2.44 -5.08
C ARG A 55 1.86 -1.43 -3.95
N VAL A 56 3.00 -1.11 -3.34
CA VAL A 56 3.05 -0.24 -2.17
C VAL A 56 3.98 0.93 -2.44
N GLY A 57 3.49 2.12 -2.17
CA GLY A 57 4.27 3.34 -2.24
C GLY A 57 4.40 3.96 -0.85
N LEU A 58 5.47 4.72 -0.66
CA LEU A 58 5.71 5.43 0.58
C LEU A 58 5.76 6.92 0.31
N THR A 59 5.17 7.69 1.20
CA THR A 59 5.29 9.14 1.17
C THR A 59 5.94 9.59 2.46
N VAL A 60 7.17 10.09 2.34
CA VAL A 60 7.93 10.62 3.47
C VAL A 60 8.37 12.03 3.10
N GLY A 61 7.57 13.00 3.49
CA GLY A 61 7.80 14.39 3.13
C GLY A 61 8.81 15.11 4.02
N LYS A 62 9.11 16.34 3.65
CA LYS A 62 10.10 17.16 4.35
C LYS A 62 9.75 17.38 5.82
N VAL A 63 8.48 17.35 6.15
CA VAL A 63 8.00 17.52 7.53
C VAL A 63 8.52 16.40 8.45
N MET A 64 8.96 15.29 7.88
CA MET A 64 9.48 14.14 8.65
C MET A 64 10.92 14.33 9.10
N GLY A 65 11.58 15.41 8.69
CA GLY A 65 12.92 15.73 9.13
C GLY A 65 13.92 15.85 8.00
N LYS A 66 15.19 15.74 8.36
CA LYS A 66 16.29 15.86 7.40
C LYS A 66 16.32 14.66 6.44
N ALA A 67 17.05 14.80 5.35
CA ALA A 67 17.16 13.76 4.35
C ALA A 67 17.64 12.42 4.93
N VAL A 68 18.57 12.46 5.87
CA VAL A 68 19.09 11.25 6.50
C VAL A 68 18.01 10.54 7.32
N ASP A 69 17.18 11.31 8.01
CA ASP A 69 16.07 10.76 8.80
C ASP A 69 14.99 10.17 7.89
N ARG A 70 14.66 10.90 6.82
CA ARG A 70 13.67 10.41 5.85
C ARG A 70 14.13 9.14 5.18
N ASN A 71 15.39 9.04 4.84
CA ASN A 71 15.94 7.82 4.23
C ASN A 71 15.90 6.65 5.20
N ARG A 72 16.15 6.90 6.48
CA ARG A 72 16.05 5.86 7.50
C ARG A 72 14.62 5.35 7.63
N ILE A 73 13.65 6.25 7.65
CA ILE A 73 12.22 5.88 7.68
C ILE A 73 11.89 5.02 6.47
N LYS A 74 12.31 5.44 5.29
CA LYS A 74 12.04 4.70 4.05
C LYS A 74 12.63 3.29 4.10
N ARG A 75 13.88 3.17 4.54
CA ARG A 75 14.53 1.84 4.61
C ARG A 75 13.81 0.91 5.57
N ARG A 76 13.45 1.43 6.74
CA ARG A 76 12.75 0.63 7.73
C ARG A 76 11.37 0.21 7.22
N MET A 77 10.66 1.14 6.61
CA MET A 77 9.33 0.84 6.04
C MET A 77 9.43 -0.19 4.92
N ARG A 78 10.38 -0.05 4.02
CA ARG A 78 10.53 -1.01 2.92
C ARG A 78 10.85 -2.40 3.42
N ALA A 79 11.68 -2.52 4.44
CA ALA A 79 11.99 -3.81 5.03
C ALA A 79 10.75 -4.46 5.64
N ALA A 80 9.97 -3.69 6.40
CA ALA A 80 8.75 -4.20 7.02
C ALA A 80 7.70 -4.55 5.97
N VAL A 81 7.52 -3.69 4.97
CA VAL A 81 6.58 -3.93 3.88
C VAL A 81 6.94 -5.20 3.12
N GLY A 82 8.23 -5.36 2.79
CA GLY A 82 8.68 -6.55 2.05
C GLY A 82 8.35 -7.84 2.76
N ARG A 83 8.46 -7.85 4.09
CA ARG A 83 8.15 -9.04 4.87
C ARG A 83 6.67 -9.33 4.96
N GLN A 84 5.85 -8.29 4.98
CA GLN A 84 4.41 -8.44 5.18
C GLN A 84 3.61 -8.43 3.88
N LEU A 85 4.27 -8.22 2.74
CA LEU A 85 3.60 -8.13 1.45
C LEU A 85 2.72 -9.35 1.13
N PRO A 86 3.11 -10.59 1.48
CA PRO A 86 2.25 -11.75 1.21
C PRO A 86 0.88 -11.71 1.85
N LEU A 87 0.66 -10.83 2.83
CA LEU A 87 -0.67 -10.65 3.42
C LEU A 87 -1.66 -10.01 2.45
N LEU A 88 -1.15 -9.35 1.41
CA LEU A 88 -1.99 -8.71 0.40
C LEU A 88 -2.04 -9.60 -0.83
N SER A 89 -3.12 -10.38 -0.95
CA SER A 89 -3.29 -11.29 -2.07
C SER A 89 -4.15 -10.71 -3.18
N ILE A 90 -4.89 -9.65 -2.90
CA ILE A 90 -5.73 -8.97 -3.88
C ILE A 90 -4.91 -7.85 -4.51
N PRO A 91 -5.01 -7.65 -5.84
CA PRO A 91 -4.30 -6.54 -6.49
C PRO A 91 -4.79 -5.19 -5.97
N VAL A 92 -3.98 -4.54 -5.15
CA VAL A 92 -4.28 -3.23 -4.59
C VAL A 92 -3.06 -2.33 -4.73
N ASP A 93 -3.31 -1.05 -4.87
CA ASP A 93 -2.27 -0.04 -4.78
C ASP A 93 -2.42 0.62 -3.42
N VAL A 94 -1.35 0.65 -2.65
CA VAL A 94 -1.34 1.16 -1.28
C VAL A 94 -0.33 2.29 -1.18
N VAL A 95 -0.72 3.39 -0.56
CA VAL A 95 0.23 4.46 -0.23
C VAL A 95 0.26 4.58 1.29
N LEU A 96 1.45 4.42 1.86
CA LEU A 96 1.68 4.51 3.29
C LEU A 96 2.33 5.85 3.63
N HIS A 97 1.80 6.49 4.66
CA HIS A 97 2.32 7.74 5.20
C HIS A 97 2.81 7.47 6.62
N PRO A 98 4.06 6.99 6.78
CA PRO A 98 4.57 6.71 8.13
C PRO A 98 4.73 8.00 8.92
N ARG A 99 4.57 7.88 10.23
CA ARG A 99 4.84 8.98 11.13
C ARG A 99 6.31 8.98 11.49
N ARG A 100 6.79 10.09 12.00
CA ARG A 100 8.19 10.24 12.37
C ARG A 100 8.62 9.23 13.44
N SER A 101 7.69 8.80 14.30
CA SER A 101 7.97 7.81 15.33
C SER A 101 8.55 6.51 14.80
N VAL A 102 8.30 6.21 13.53
CA VAL A 102 8.82 5.00 12.88
C VAL A 102 10.34 4.94 12.90
N ILE A 103 10.99 6.11 12.99
CA ILE A 103 12.45 6.19 12.92
C ILE A 103 13.12 5.42 14.07
N ASP A 104 12.50 5.43 15.25
CA ASP A 104 13.07 4.80 16.46
C ASP A 104 12.22 3.64 16.97
N LEU A 105 11.15 3.32 16.28
CA LEU A 105 10.27 2.25 16.71
C LEU A 105 11.00 0.90 16.60
N ASP A 106 10.76 0.03 17.58
CA ASP A 106 11.28 -1.33 17.54
C ASP A 106 10.82 -2.00 16.24
N PHE A 107 11.73 -2.68 15.54
CA PHE A 107 11.41 -3.21 14.22
C PHE A 107 10.30 -4.26 14.26
N ALA A 108 10.28 -5.10 15.29
CA ALA A 108 9.20 -6.08 15.44
C ALA A 108 7.85 -5.39 15.61
N THR A 109 7.83 -4.28 16.33
CA THR A 109 6.61 -3.49 16.49
C THR A 109 6.19 -2.86 15.17
N LEU A 110 7.16 -2.34 14.41
CA LEU A 110 6.88 -1.79 13.09
C LEU A 110 6.31 -2.85 12.14
N GLU A 111 6.89 -4.05 12.14
CA GLU A 111 6.37 -5.15 11.34
C GLU A 111 4.93 -5.49 11.71
N ARG A 112 4.63 -5.53 13.02
CA ARG A 112 3.27 -5.81 13.47
C ARG A 112 2.29 -4.72 13.02
N GLU A 113 2.74 -3.48 13.03
CA GLU A 113 1.89 -2.38 12.57
C GLU A 113 1.60 -2.49 11.08
N VAL A 114 2.63 -2.77 10.28
CA VAL A 114 2.45 -2.96 8.83
C VAL A 114 1.53 -4.16 8.58
N ALA A 115 1.72 -5.25 9.31
CA ALA A 115 0.87 -6.42 9.18
C ALA A 115 -0.59 -6.09 9.49
N SER A 116 -0.82 -5.32 10.56
CA SER A 116 -2.16 -4.89 10.95
C SER A 116 -2.81 -4.06 9.86
N VAL A 117 -2.07 -3.10 9.30
CA VAL A 117 -2.56 -2.27 8.20
C VAL A 117 -2.90 -3.13 6.98
N PHE A 118 -2.00 -4.04 6.61
CA PHE A 118 -2.22 -4.89 5.44
C PHE A 118 -3.41 -5.84 5.63
N ARG A 119 -3.60 -6.37 6.82
CA ARG A 119 -4.77 -7.21 7.09
C ARG A 119 -6.06 -6.41 6.97
N ALA A 120 -6.06 -5.18 7.46
CA ALA A 120 -7.23 -4.31 7.32
C ALA A 120 -7.52 -4.00 5.85
N ILE A 121 -6.46 -3.72 5.07
CA ILE A 121 -6.61 -3.46 3.63
C ILE A 121 -7.12 -4.70 2.91
N GLN A 122 -6.53 -5.85 3.20
CA GLN A 122 -6.93 -7.11 2.56
C GLN A 122 -8.40 -7.41 2.83
N LYS A 123 -8.83 -7.26 4.07
CA LYS A 123 -10.22 -7.49 4.46
C LYS A 123 -11.16 -6.52 3.74
N ALA A 124 -10.80 -5.26 3.67
CA ALA A 124 -11.61 -4.26 2.98
C ALA A 124 -11.67 -4.53 1.48
N ALA A 125 -10.55 -4.92 0.88
CA ALA A 125 -10.49 -5.23 -0.54
C ALA A 125 -11.31 -6.47 -0.87
N GLU A 126 -11.27 -7.48 -0.02
CA GLU A 126 -12.11 -8.68 -0.18
C GLU A 126 -13.58 -8.31 -0.14
N LYS A 127 -13.94 -7.44 0.79
CA LYS A 127 -15.31 -6.97 0.93
C LYS A 127 -15.75 -6.18 -0.30
N GLN A 128 -14.88 -5.33 -0.84
CA GLN A 128 -15.16 -4.60 -2.07
C GLN A 128 -15.35 -5.55 -3.25
N ALA A 129 -14.49 -6.56 -3.35
CA ALA A 129 -14.59 -7.54 -4.43
C ALA A 129 -15.90 -8.32 -4.34
N ALA A 130 -16.30 -8.72 -3.16
CA ALA A 130 -17.57 -9.43 -2.95
C ALA A 130 -18.76 -8.54 -3.29
N SER A 131 -18.67 -7.27 -2.94
CA SER A 131 -19.73 -6.29 -3.21
C SER A 131 -19.91 -6.01 -4.69
N LEU A 132 -18.81 -6.10 -5.46
CA LEU A 132 -18.82 -5.87 -6.90
C LEU A 132 -19.06 -7.15 -7.70
N ALA A 133 -19.03 -8.30 -7.05
CA ALA A 133 -19.29 -9.56 -7.73
C ALA A 133 -20.71 -9.52 -8.26
N PRO A 134 -20.94 -9.98 -9.48
CA PRO A 134 -22.29 -10.06 -9.97
C PRO A 134 -23.09 -10.91 -9.01
N ALA A 135 -24.25 -10.40 -8.71
CA ALA A 135 -25.14 -11.12 -7.85
C ALA A 135 -25.19 -12.52 -8.34
N ALA A 136 -24.80 -13.37 -7.52
CA ALA A 136 -24.63 -14.74 -7.84
C ALA A 136 -25.74 -15.25 -8.69
N ASP A 137 -25.60 -14.95 -9.76
CA ASP A 137 -26.62 -15.32 -10.58
C ASP A 137 -26.71 -16.73 -10.86
#